data_e9491b1fbc4658e867310626205de87f
#
_entry.id   e9491b1fbc4658e867310626205de87f
#
_cell.length_a   1.000
_cell.length_b   1.000
_cell.length_c   1.000
_cell.angle_alpha   90.00
_cell.angle_beta   90.00
_cell.angle_gamma   90.00
#
_symmetry.space_group_name_H-M   'P 1'
#
loop_
_entity.id
_entity.type
_entity.pdbx_description
1 polymer ?
#
loop_
_entity_poly.entity_id
_entity_poly.type
_entity_poly.pdbx_seq_one_letter_code
_entity_poly.pdbx_strand_id
1 'polypeptide(L)'
;MYTLGDSSRQLMQSLDQDVTVYYLCETGSEDAIITKLLDHYADESGHFHWEQKDPALYPTFAAQYGAENASTGSLIVVSGENSEVLNAAELYEYDYSDYYTTGAANVTFGGEKQISSAIYKLTAAAESHAYYTTNHGEQALTSSLTEALKAQNIDAQPLDLLTGTIPEDCDLLIISNPASDFAADGLVDEIAQLQAYLENGGKVLLTTSGYTETPNLDAVMTQFGLA
;
A
#
# COMPACT_ATOMS: atom_id res chain seq x y z
N MET A 1 8.08 -10.34 -23.24
CA MET A 1 9.26 -9.91 -22.49
C MET A 1 8.72 -9.16 -21.30
N TYR A 2 8.92 -9.64 -20.09
CA TYR A 2 8.45 -8.96 -18.89
C TYR A 2 9.40 -7.77 -18.64
N THR A 3 8.88 -6.59 -18.41
CA THR A 3 9.64 -5.39 -18.04
C THR A 3 9.01 -4.78 -16.81
N LEU A 4 9.81 -4.27 -15.89
CA LEU A 4 9.29 -3.57 -14.72
C LEU A 4 8.44 -2.36 -15.13
N GLY A 5 7.35 -2.13 -14.41
CA GLY A 5 6.53 -0.93 -14.51
C GLY A 5 7.31 0.32 -14.08
N ASP A 6 6.81 1.49 -14.49
CA ASP A 6 7.51 2.75 -14.21
C ASP A 6 7.62 3.04 -12.71
N SER A 7 6.61 2.68 -11.92
CA SER A 7 6.63 2.86 -10.45
C SER A 7 7.70 2.00 -9.79
N SER A 8 7.84 0.73 -10.20
CA SER A 8 8.87 -0.17 -9.67
C SER A 8 10.27 0.30 -10.04
N ARG A 9 10.46 0.81 -11.27
CA ARG A 9 11.73 1.41 -11.69
C ARG A 9 12.08 2.66 -10.88
N GLN A 10 11.13 3.56 -10.67
CA GLN A 10 11.34 4.76 -9.85
C GLN A 10 11.71 4.41 -8.42
N LEU A 11 11.04 3.43 -7.82
CA LEU A 11 11.38 2.90 -6.50
C LEU A 11 12.83 2.43 -6.46
N MET A 12 13.26 1.61 -7.43
CA MET A 12 14.61 1.06 -7.48
C MET A 12 15.67 2.15 -7.68
N GLN A 13 15.40 3.14 -8.52
CA GLN A 13 16.31 4.26 -8.77
C GLN A 13 16.43 5.22 -7.58
N SER A 14 15.42 5.25 -6.70
CA SER A 14 15.46 6.04 -5.45
C SER A 14 16.01 5.27 -4.25
N LEU A 15 16.35 4.00 -4.42
CA LEU A 15 16.81 3.13 -3.34
C LEU A 15 18.21 3.55 -2.88
N ASP A 16 18.34 3.92 -1.61
CA ASP A 16 19.57 4.40 -0.98
C ASP A 16 20.11 3.47 0.11
N GLN A 17 19.44 2.34 0.34
CA GLN A 17 19.82 1.30 1.28
C GLN A 17 19.74 -0.08 0.64
N ASP A 18 20.55 -1.01 1.14
CA ASP A 18 20.64 -2.34 0.55
C ASP A 18 19.37 -3.17 0.88
N VAL A 19 18.84 -3.80 -0.15
CA VAL A 19 17.75 -4.77 -0.07
C VAL A 19 18.22 -6.11 -0.62
N THR A 20 17.97 -7.17 0.13
CA THR A 20 18.26 -8.54 -0.31
C THR A 20 16.98 -9.36 -0.34
N VAL A 21 16.70 -10.01 -1.46
CA VAL A 21 15.59 -10.96 -1.58
C VAL A 21 16.11 -12.37 -1.58
N TYR A 22 15.64 -13.17 -0.63
CA TYR A 22 15.93 -14.60 -0.60
C TYR A 22 14.77 -15.37 -1.22
N TYR A 23 15.05 -16.10 -2.29
CA TYR A 23 14.08 -16.96 -2.96
C TYR A 23 14.17 -18.39 -2.42
N LEU A 24 13.12 -18.82 -1.72
CA LEU A 24 13.04 -20.14 -1.09
C LEU A 24 12.61 -21.20 -2.12
N CYS A 25 13.55 -21.89 -2.74
CA CYS A 25 13.25 -23.01 -3.64
C CYS A 25 14.39 -24.01 -3.69
N GLU A 26 14.05 -25.27 -4.03
CA GLU A 26 15.07 -26.30 -4.27
C GLU A 26 15.91 -25.95 -5.50
N THR A 27 17.21 -26.22 -5.40
CA THR A 27 18.13 -25.99 -6.51
C THR A 27 17.72 -26.75 -7.76
N GLY A 28 17.53 -26.03 -8.86
CA GLY A 28 17.08 -26.57 -10.15
C GLY A 28 15.56 -26.62 -10.33
N SER A 29 14.81 -26.12 -9.34
CA SER A 29 13.33 -26.00 -9.39
C SER A 29 12.87 -24.55 -9.39
N GLU A 30 13.75 -23.61 -9.77
CA GLU A 30 13.46 -22.18 -9.80
C GLU A 30 12.40 -21.85 -10.86
N ASP A 31 11.42 -21.04 -10.48
CA ASP A 31 10.47 -20.47 -11.45
C ASP A 31 11.16 -19.38 -12.27
N ALA A 32 11.16 -19.57 -13.59
CA ALA A 32 11.80 -18.66 -14.53
C ALA A 32 11.12 -17.27 -14.58
N ILE A 33 9.85 -17.14 -14.16
CA ILE A 33 9.18 -15.84 -14.07
C ILE A 33 9.71 -15.07 -12.89
N ILE A 34 9.85 -15.74 -11.74
CA ILE A 34 10.35 -15.12 -10.50
C ILE A 34 11.83 -14.73 -10.67
N THR A 35 12.67 -15.62 -11.15
CA THR A 35 14.11 -15.33 -11.32
C THR A 35 14.34 -14.17 -12.29
N LYS A 36 13.64 -14.13 -13.43
CA LYS A 36 13.74 -13.01 -14.38
C LYS A 36 13.24 -11.70 -13.78
N LEU A 37 12.19 -11.75 -12.98
CA LEU A 37 11.70 -10.55 -12.30
C LEU A 37 12.75 -10.03 -11.33
N LEU A 38 13.35 -10.89 -10.51
CA LEU A 38 14.40 -10.51 -9.56
C LEU A 38 15.66 -9.98 -10.29
N ASP A 39 16.03 -10.59 -11.42
CA ASP A 39 17.11 -10.09 -12.28
C ASP A 39 16.83 -8.67 -12.78
N HIS A 40 15.60 -8.37 -13.21
CA HIS A 40 15.22 -7.02 -13.64
C HIS A 40 15.30 -5.99 -12.50
N TYR A 41 14.95 -6.37 -11.28
CA TYR A 41 15.16 -5.50 -10.11
C TYR A 41 16.65 -5.23 -9.88
N ALA A 42 17.49 -6.26 -9.98
CA ALA A 42 18.94 -6.12 -9.82
C ALA A 42 19.60 -5.28 -10.93
N ASP A 43 19.04 -5.32 -12.14
CA ASP A 43 19.50 -4.46 -13.25
C ASP A 43 19.18 -2.97 -13.05
N GLU A 44 18.12 -2.63 -12.28
CA GLU A 44 17.69 -1.24 -12.06
C GLU A 44 18.38 -0.56 -10.86
N SER A 45 18.93 -1.32 -9.90
CA SER A 45 19.59 -0.75 -8.72
C SER A 45 20.76 -1.59 -8.22
N GLY A 46 21.88 -0.93 -7.98
CA GLY A 46 23.05 -1.55 -7.33
C GLY A 46 22.84 -1.87 -5.85
N HIS A 47 21.75 -1.38 -5.24
CA HIS A 47 21.37 -1.68 -3.87
C HIS A 47 20.44 -2.90 -3.75
N PHE A 48 20.00 -3.46 -4.87
CA PHE A 48 19.15 -4.65 -4.85
C PHE A 48 19.94 -5.89 -5.18
N HIS A 49 19.81 -6.89 -4.31
CA HIS A 49 20.46 -8.20 -4.47
C HIS A 49 19.43 -9.30 -4.28
N TRP A 50 19.63 -10.44 -4.91
CA TRP A 50 18.82 -11.61 -4.59
C TRP A 50 19.67 -12.89 -4.57
N GLU A 51 19.21 -13.86 -3.79
CA GLU A 51 19.88 -15.14 -3.62
C GLU A 51 18.85 -16.25 -3.44
N GLN A 52 19.05 -17.37 -4.12
CA GLN A 52 18.29 -18.59 -3.86
C GLN A 52 18.74 -19.23 -2.56
N LYS A 53 17.79 -19.67 -1.74
CA LYS A 53 18.02 -20.49 -0.56
C LYS A 53 17.22 -21.79 -0.66
N ASP A 54 17.94 -22.90 -0.79
CA ASP A 54 17.36 -24.23 -0.83
C ASP A 54 16.96 -24.66 0.60
N PRO A 55 15.66 -24.86 0.90
CA PRO A 55 15.23 -25.24 2.24
C PRO A 55 15.75 -26.60 2.69
N ALA A 56 16.08 -27.50 1.76
CA ALA A 56 16.66 -28.80 2.08
C ALA A 56 18.13 -28.67 2.54
N LEU A 57 18.87 -27.71 1.99
CA LEU A 57 20.25 -27.43 2.37
C LEU A 57 20.37 -26.49 3.58
N TYR A 58 19.42 -25.57 3.73
CA TYR A 58 19.38 -24.54 4.77
C TYR A 58 18.06 -24.56 5.57
N PRO A 59 17.76 -25.63 6.30
CA PRO A 59 16.43 -25.84 6.91
C PRO A 59 16.07 -24.83 8.01
N THR A 60 17.05 -24.15 8.61
CA THR A 60 16.83 -23.13 9.65
C THR A 60 16.91 -21.70 9.14
N PHE A 61 17.20 -21.51 7.86
CA PHE A 61 17.41 -20.16 7.30
C PHE A 61 16.14 -19.30 7.39
N ALA A 62 15.01 -19.83 6.94
CA ALA A 62 13.74 -19.10 6.94
C ALA A 62 13.27 -18.71 8.35
N ALA A 63 13.57 -19.54 9.36
CA ALA A 63 13.23 -19.28 10.75
C ALA A 63 13.87 -18.00 11.32
N GLN A 64 15.02 -17.57 10.78
CA GLN A 64 15.68 -16.34 11.21
C GLN A 64 14.86 -15.09 10.88
N TYR A 65 13.92 -15.21 9.95
CA TYR A 65 13.04 -14.13 9.47
C TYR A 65 11.56 -14.38 9.84
N GLY A 66 11.28 -15.29 10.79
CA GLY A 66 9.91 -15.66 11.15
C GLY A 66 9.13 -16.40 10.06
N ALA A 67 9.84 -17.00 9.10
CA ALA A 67 9.29 -17.65 7.91
C ALA A 67 9.31 -19.19 8.01
N GLU A 68 9.15 -19.77 9.22
CA GLU A 68 9.22 -21.21 9.45
C GLU A 68 8.17 -21.99 8.64
N ASN A 69 7.04 -21.35 8.36
CA ASN A 69 5.94 -21.95 7.63
C ASN A 69 5.89 -21.53 6.15
N ALA A 70 6.92 -20.81 5.65
CA ALA A 70 6.94 -20.38 4.27
C ALA A 70 7.09 -21.60 3.34
N SER A 71 6.21 -21.65 2.34
CA SER A 71 6.25 -22.71 1.32
C SER A 71 7.38 -22.48 0.32
N THR A 72 7.79 -23.54 -0.38
CA THR A 72 8.65 -23.42 -1.56
C THR A 72 8.04 -22.45 -2.57
N GLY A 73 8.84 -21.55 -3.11
CA GLY A 73 8.40 -20.46 -3.98
C GLY A 73 8.18 -19.12 -3.28
N SER A 74 8.25 -19.09 -1.94
CA SER A 74 8.14 -17.85 -1.15
C SER A 74 9.41 -16.99 -1.28
N LEU A 75 9.25 -15.67 -1.04
CA LEU A 75 10.35 -14.71 -1.01
C LEU A 75 10.46 -14.12 0.40
N ILE A 76 11.69 -13.85 0.84
CA ILE A 76 11.98 -13.07 2.04
C ILE A 76 12.72 -11.82 1.59
N VAL A 77 12.08 -10.67 1.75
CA VAL A 77 12.67 -9.36 1.44
C VAL A 77 13.29 -8.82 2.72
N VAL A 78 14.54 -8.40 2.67
CA VAL A 78 15.29 -7.94 3.85
C VAL A 78 15.94 -6.60 3.56
N SER A 79 15.81 -5.64 4.49
CA SER A 79 16.55 -4.39 4.48
C SER A 79 16.99 -4.06 5.91
N GLY A 80 18.29 -3.96 6.14
CA GLY A 80 18.85 -3.79 7.48
C GLY A 80 18.43 -4.91 8.43
N GLU A 81 17.78 -4.57 9.54
CA GLU A 81 17.26 -5.53 10.54
C GLU A 81 15.80 -5.95 10.26
N ASN A 82 15.15 -5.33 9.28
CA ASN A 82 13.75 -5.57 8.95
C ASN A 82 13.59 -6.58 7.84
N SER A 83 12.53 -7.36 7.89
CA SER A 83 12.18 -8.33 6.85
C SER A 83 10.67 -8.45 6.63
N GLU A 84 10.30 -8.80 5.41
CA GLU A 84 8.92 -9.10 5.00
C GLU A 84 8.90 -10.43 4.27
N VAL A 85 7.95 -11.30 4.62
CA VAL A 85 7.78 -12.62 3.99
C VAL A 85 6.63 -12.55 3.00
N LEU A 86 6.91 -12.84 1.75
CA LEU A 86 5.92 -12.97 0.67
C LEU A 86 5.71 -14.45 0.40
N ASN A 87 4.57 -15.00 0.83
CA ASN A 87 4.27 -16.41 0.58
C ASN A 87 4.05 -16.66 -0.91
N ALA A 88 4.42 -17.83 -1.40
CA ALA A 88 4.31 -18.18 -2.82
C ALA A 88 2.91 -17.94 -3.39
N ALA A 89 1.86 -18.18 -2.60
CA ALA A 89 0.47 -17.95 -3.03
C ALA A 89 0.14 -16.46 -3.21
N GLU A 90 0.79 -15.57 -2.49
CA GLU A 90 0.58 -14.11 -2.56
C GLU A 90 1.19 -13.48 -3.81
N LEU A 91 2.10 -14.20 -4.48
CA LEU A 91 2.68 -13.77 -5.75
C LEU A 91 1.74 -13.97 -6.95
N TYR A 92 0.57 -14.56 -6.73
CA TYR A 92 -0.42 -14.82 -7.77
C TYR A 92 -1.79 -14.28 -7.37
N GLU A 93 -2.43 -13.59 -8.30
CA GLU A 93 -3.80 -13.10 -8.17
C GLU A 93 -4.76 -14.07 -8.85
N TYR A 94 -5.84 -14.45 -8.17
CA TYR A 94 -6.85 -15.39 -8.65
C TYR A 94 -8.16 -14.65 -8.89
N ASP A 95 -8.58 -14.56 -10.15
CA ASP A 95 -9.88 -14.01 -10.53
C ASP A 95 -10.88 -15.15 -10.80
N TYR A 96 -11.93 -15.17 -10.00
CA TYR A 96 -13.00 -16.16 -10.07
C TYR A 96 -14.26 -15.64 -10.79
N SER A 97 -14.22 -14.45 -11.41
CA SER A 97 -15.39 -13.84 -12.06
C SER A 97 -16.05 -14.74 -13.10
N ASP A 98 -15.24 -15.46 -13.86
CA ASP A 98 -15.70 -16.38 -14.92
C ASP A 98 -15.75 -17.85 -14.48
N TYR A 99 -15.55 -18.14 -13.20
CA TYR A 99 -15.45 -19.51 -12.70
C TYR A 99 -16.68 -20.36 -13.02
N TYR A 100 -17.87 -19.78 -12.91
CA TYR A 100 -19.14 -20.49 -13.19
C TYR A 100 -19.34 -20.83 -14.67
N THR A 101 -18.64 -20.12 -15.59
CA THR A 101 -18.71 -20.34 -17.03
C THR A 101 -17.57 -21.20 -17.56
N THR A 102 -16.37 -21.06 -16.99
CA THR A 102 -15.15 -21.73 -17.46
C THR A 102 -14.74 -22.93 -16.62
N GLY A 103 -15.21 -23.00 -15.35
CA GLY A 103 -14.80 -24.00 -14.36
C GLY A 103 -13.37 -23.79 -13.83
N ALA A 104 -12.71 -22.65 -14.14
CA ALA A 104 -11.37 -22.34 -13.71
C ALA A 104 -11.23 -20.86 -13.31
N ALA A 105 -10.36 -20.57 -12.33
CA ALA A 105 -9.96 -19.21 -12.03
C ALA A 105 -8.93 -18.72 -13.06
N ASN A 106 -9.00 -17.44 -13.40
CA ASN A 106 -7.90 -16.77 -14.11
C ASN A 106 -6.80 -16.46 -13.12
N VAL A 107 -5.58 -16.94 -13.37
CA VAL A 107 -4.42 -16.73 -12.49
C VAL A 107 -3.47 -15.77 -13.18
N THR A 108 -3.18 -14.66 -12.49
CA THR A 108 -2.24 -13.63 -12.96
C THR A 108 -1.07 -13.54 -11.98
N PHE A 109 0.14 -13.44 -12.52
CA PHE A 109 1.34 -13.24 -11.69
C PHE A 109 1.42 -11.78 -11.24
N GLY A 110 1.27 -11.55 -9.94
CA GLY A 110 1.32 -10.25 -9.27
C GLY A 110 2.62 -9.96 -8.50
N GLY A 111 3.67 -10.76 -8.72
CA GLY A 111 4.91 -10.71 -7.94
C GLY A 111 5.61 -9.34 -7.95
N GLU A 112 5.53 -8.59 -9.06
CA GLU A 112 6.11 -7.25 -9.11
C GLU A 112 5.49 -6.31 -8.07
N LYS A 113 4.16 -6.27 -8.01
CA LYS A 113 3.43 -5.45 -7.03
C LYS A 113 3.81 -5.82 -5.59
N GLN A 114 3.85 -7.12 -5.29
CA GLN A 114 4.17 -7.61 -3.94
C GLN A 114 5.61 -7.29 -3.54
N ILE A 115 6.58 -7.53 -4.42
CA ILE A 115 8.00 -7.24 -4.17
C ILE A 115 8.21 -5.72 -4.00
N SER A 116 7.68 -4.89 -4.91
CA SER A 116 7.80 -3.43 -4.81
C SER A 116 7.17 -2.88 -3.53
N SER A 117 5.99 -3.40 -3.12
CA SER A 117 5.35 -3.01 -1.86
C SER A 117 6.19 -3.39 -0.65
N ALA A 118 6.77 -4.60 -0.63
CA ALA A 118 7.64 -5.05 0.45
C ALA A 118 8.91 -4.19 0.54
N ILE A 119 9.56 -3.91 -0.60
CA ILE A 119 10.73 -3.02 -0.66
C ILE A 119 10.36 -1.64 -0.11
N TYR A 120 9.29 -1.03 -0.62
CA TYR A 120 8.85 0.29 -0.16
C TYR A 120 8.59 0.32 1.34
N LYS A 121 7.85 -0.67 1.88
CA LYS A 121 7.56 -0.80 3.30
C LYS A 121 8.82 -0.90 4.17
N LEU A 122 9.83 -1.64 3.71
CA LEU A 122 11.07 -1.85 4.46
C LEU A 122 12.05 -0.68 4.36
N THR A 123 11.95 0.14 3.29
CA THR A 123 12.91 1.21 2.99
C THR A 123 12.32 2.61 3.17
N ALA A 124 11.01 2.74 3.37
CA ALA A 124 10.38 4.02 3.66
C ALA A 124 10.94 4.61 4.97
N ALA A 125 11.30 5.89 4.93
CA ALA A 125 11.94 6.58 6.05
C ALA A 125 11.02 6.73 7.28
N ALA A 126 9.70 6.71 7.07
CA ALA A 126 8.68 6.78 8.11
C ALA A 126 7.39 6.11 7.62
N GLU A 127 6.60 5.59 8.56
CA GLU A 127 5.21 5.24 8.32
C GLU A 127 4.43 6.51 8.02
N SER A 128 3.59 6.50 6.97
CA SER A 128 2.70 7.62 6.66
C SER A 128 1.34 7.38 7.30
N HIS A 129 0.77 8.44 7.86
CA HIS A 129 -0.51 8.37 8.55
C HIS A 129 -1.64 8.98 7.71
N ALA A 130 -2.65 8.19 7.42
CA ALA A 130 -3.90 8.67 6.87
C ALA A 130 -4.99 8.67 7.95
N TYR A 131 -5.83 9.70 7.92
CA TYR A 131 -7.01 9.75 8.77
C TYR A 131 -8.26 9.85 7.90
N TYR A 132 -9.30 9.11 8.25
CA TYR A 132 -10.58 9.22 7.55
C TYR A 132 -11.66 9.76 8.48
N THR A 133 -12.42 10.74 7.97
CA THR A 133 -13.47 11.38 8.75
C THR A 133 -14.60 10.41 9.08
N THR A 134 -15.24 10.65 10.23
CA THR A 134 -16.40 9.91 10.74
C THR A 134 -17.44 10.89 11.29
N ASN A 135 -18.65 10.39 11.57
CA ASN A 135 -19.81 11.12 12.14
C ASN A 135 -20.62 12.00 11.18
N HIS A 136 -20.27 12.04 9.87
CA HIS A 136 -21.08 12.70 8.84
C HIS A 136 -21.78 11.67 7.93
N GLY A 137 -21.88 10.40 8.37
CA GLY A 137 -22.48 9.33 7.59
C GLY A 137 -21.64 8.91 6.38
N GLU A 138 -20.34 9.05 6.50
CA GLU A 138 -19.38 8.68 5.47
C GLU A 138 -19.50 7.22 5.08
N GLN A 139 -19.20 6.92 3.83
CA GLN A 139 -19.03 5.53 3.39
C GLN A 139 -17.76 4.93 3.99
N ALA A 140 -17.88 3.71 4.48
CA ALA A 140 -16.71 2.97 4.94
C ALA A 140 -15.69 2.82 3.81
N LEU A 141 -14.40 2.91 4.15
CA LEU A 141 -13.34 2.65 3.20
C LEU A 141 -13.47 1.22 2.67
N THR A 142 -13.36 1.05 1.37
CA THR A 142 -13.40 -0.27 0.76
C THR A 142 -12.18 -1.09 1.18
N SER A 143 -12.32 -2.43 1.26
CA SER A 143 -11.19 -3.32 1.52
C SER A 143 -10.03 -3.09 0.55
N SER A 144 -10.34 -2.88 -0.73
CA SER A 144 -9.32 -2.60 -1.76
C SER A 144 -8.54 -1.32 -1.48
N LEU A 145 -9.21 -0.25 -1.01
CA LEU A 145 -8.51 1.00 -0.65
C LEU A 145 -7.65 0.80 0.61
N THR A 146 -8.20 0.14 1.63
CA THR A 146 -7.46 -0.14 2.87
C THR A 146 -6.23 -1.01 2.61
N GLU A 147 -6.37 -2.04 1.77
CA GLU A 147 -5.24 -2.88 1.35
C GLU A 147 -4.20 -2.11 0.53
N ALA A 148 -4.65 -1.21 -0.37
CA ALA A 148 -3.75 -0.37 -1.15
C ALA A 148 -2.95 0.61 -0.26
N LEU A 149 -3.58 1.22 0.74
CA LEU A 149 -2.91 2.09 1.71
C LEU A 149 -1.85 1.30 2.50
N LYS A 150 -2.23 0.14 3.05
CA LYS A 150 -1.29 -0.74 3.78
C LYS A 150 -0.11 -1.19 2.91
N ALA A 151 -0.36 -1.51 1.64
CA ALA A 151 0.69 -1.90 0.70
C ALA A 151 1.69 -0.76 0.42
N GLN A 152 1.33 0.47 0.71
CA GLN A 152 2.17 1.67 0.62
C GLN A 152 2.67 2.15 1.99
N ASN A 153 2.65 1.30 3.01
CA ASN A 153 3.04 1.63 4.39
C ASN A 153 2.28 2.85 4.95
N ILE A 154 0.99 2.98 4.60
CA ILE A 154 0.11 4.03 5.10
C ILE A 154 -0.86 3.42 6.12
N ASP A 155 -0.76 3.84 7.38
CA ASP A 155 -1.74 3.50 8.41
C ASP A 155 -2.95 4.44 8.31
N ALA A 156 -4.17 3.89 8.25
CA ALA A 156 -5.40 4.67 8.12
C ALA A 156 -6.27 4.51 9.37
N GLN A 157 -6.49 5.61 10.10
CA GLN A 157 -7.24 5.64 11.35
C GLN A 157 -8.49 6.52 11.26
N PRO A 158 -9.57 6.19 12.02
CA PRO A 158 -10.77 7.03 12.06
C PRO A 158 -10.49 8.33 12.81
N LEU A 159 -11.08 9.41 12.33
CA LEU A 159 -10.99 10.75 12.92
C LEU A 159 -12.38 11.40 13.01
N ASP A 160 -12.78 11.76 14.21
CA ASP A 160 -13.99 12.52 14.47
C ASP A 160 -13.62 13.98 14.76
N LEU A 161 -13.90 14.88 13.80
CA LEU A 161 -13.57 16.30 13.91
C LEU A 161 -14.51 17.07 14.85
N LEU A 162 -15.67 16.49 15.22
CA LEU A 162 -16.56 17.08 16.24
C LEU A 162 -15.97 16.97 17.66
N THR A 163 -15.12 15.97 17.89
CA THR A 163 -14.55 15.69 19.22
C THR A 163 -13.02 15.77 19.27
N GLY A 164 -12.39 15.77 18.08
CA GLY A 164 -10.94 15.82 17.92
C GLY A 164 -10.47 16.93 17.00
N THR A 165 -9.19 16.93 16.74
CA THR A 165 -8.53 17.82 15.76
C THR A 165 -7.71 16.99 14.79
N ILE A 166 -7.47 17.53 13.59
CA ILE A 166 -6.58 16.86 12.63
C ILE A 166 -5.18 16.77 13.26
N PRO A 167 -4.63 15.55 13.43
CA PRO A 167 -3.31 15.36 14.03
C PRO A 167 -2.19 16.01 13.20
N GLU A 168 -1.11 16.42 13.87
CA GLU A 168 0.05 17.03 13.22
C GLU A 168 0.79 16.06 12.27
N ASP A 169 0.68 14.77 12.52
CA ASP A 169 1.26 13.69 11.70
C ASP A 169 0.33 13.23 10.56
N CYS A 170 -0.78 13.94 10.31
CA CYS A 170 -1.70 13.62 9.23
C CYS A 170 -1.08 13.92 7.87
N ASP A 171 -0.62 12.90 7.17
CA ASP A 171 -0.10 13.01 5.79
C ASP A 171 -1.21 13.04 4.74
N LEU A 172 -2.35 12.39 5.04
CA LEU A 172 -3.51 12.30 4.16
C LEU A 172 -4.81 12.28 4.96
N LEU A 173 -5.69 13.22 4.71
CA LEU A 173 -7.07 13.19 5.20
C LEU A 173 -8.00 12.62 4.13
N ILE A 174 -8.81 11.62 4.50
CA ILE A 174 -9.77 10.97 3.60
C ILE A 174 -11.19 11.36 4.03
N ILE A 175 -11.95 11.94 3.11
CA ILE A 175 -13.36 12.25 3.29
C ILE A 175 -14.15 11.43 2.27
N SER A 176 -14.85 10.39 2.75
CA SER A 176 -15.46 9.37 1.89
C SER A 176 -16.96 9.53 1.81
N ASN A 177 -17.43 10.28 0.81
CA ASN A 177 -18.84 10.45 0.48
C ASN A 177 -19.71 10.75 1.71
N PRO A 178 -19.53 11.89 2.38
CA PRO A 178 -20.29 12.26 3.56
C PRO A 178 -21.79 12.41 3.23
N ALA A 179 -22.65 11.96 4.14
CA ALA A 179 -24.12 12.06 4.02
C ALA A 179 -24.68 13.32 4.69
N SER A 180 -23.87 14.08 5.43
CA SER A 180 -24.20 15.38 6.00
C SER A 180 -22.99 16.33 5.92
N ASP A 181 -23.27 17.61 5.99
CA ASP A 181 -22.26 18.66 5.90
C ASP A 181 -21.42 18.79 7.18
N PHE A 182 -20.26 19.37 7.05
CA PHE A 182 -19.34 19.66 8.14
C PHE A 182 -19.75 20.94 8.87
N ALA A 183 -19.56 20.99 10.18
CA ALA A 183 -19.91 22.14 10.99
C ALA A 183 -18.99 23.34 10.70
N ALA A 184 -19.60 24.51 10.58
CA ALA A 184 -18.94 25.80 10.44
C ALA A 184 -19.51 26.79 11.48
N ASP A 185 -18.70 27.78 11.84
CA ASP A 185 -19.11 28.93 12.68
C ASP A 185 -19.68 28.55 14.07
N GLY A 186 -19.25 27.43 14.66
CA GLY A 186 -19.77 26.90 15.92
C GLY A 186 -18.73 26.82 17.06
N LEU A 187 -19.13 26.14 18.14
CA LEU A 187 -18.20 25.74 19.20
C LEU A 187 -17.14 24.76 18.70
N VAL A 188 -17.52 23.95 17.71
CA VAL A 188 -16.63 23.13 16.92
C VAL A 188 -16.79 23.63 15.49
N ASP A 189 -15.69 24.04 14.89
CA ASP A 189 -15.61 24.50 13.52
C ASP A 189 -14.69 23.54 12.73
N GLU A 190 -15.31 22.52 12.16
CA GLU A 190 -14.63 21.49 11.38
C GLU A 190 -14.09 22.06 10.07
N ILE A 191 -14.81 23.01 9.48
CA ILE A 191 -14.39 23.69 8.27
C ILE A 191 -13.14 24.52 8.50
N ALA A 192 -13.04 25.23 9.64
CA ALA A 192 -11.83 25.97 9.98
C ALA A 192 -10.63 25.03 10.20
N GLN A 193 -10.84 23.85 10.80
CA GLN A 193 -9.78 22.83 10.94
C GLN A 193 -9.31 22.34 9.56
N LEU A 194 -10.25 22.03 8.65
CA LEU A 194 -9.94 21.56 7.30
C LEU A 194 -9.20 22.63 6.49
N GLN A 195 -9.65 23.89 6.58
CA GLN A 195 -8.98 25.02 5.91
C GLN A 195 -7.55 25.20 6.42
N ALA A 196 -7.34 25.22 7.73
CA ALA A 196 -6.01 25.34 8.33
C ALA A 196 -5.08 24.19 7.90
N TYR A 197 -5.60 22.95 7.85
CA TYR A 197 -4.85 21.80 7.38
C TYR A 197 -4.42 21.96 5.92
N LEU A 198 -5.32 22.37 5.04
CA LEU A 198 -5.04 22.58 3.61
C LEU A 198 -4.07 23.77 3.39
N GLU A 199 -4.22 24.88 4.11
CA GLU A 199 -3.33 26.04 4.05
C GLU A 199 -1.90 25.69 4.47
N ASN A 200 -1.73 24.73 5.40
CA ASN A 200 -0.44 24.19 5.81
C ASN A 200 0.13 23.12 4.86
N GLY A 201 -0.50 22.91 3.69
CA GLY A 201 -0.03 21.94 2.69
C GLY A 201 -0.55 20.53 2.90
N GLY A 202 -1.57 20.34 3.74
CA GLY A 202 -2.25 19.07 3.94
C GLY A 202 -2.87 18.53 2.65
N LYS A 203 -2.98 17.22 2.56
CA LYS A 203 -3.51 16.51 1.39
C LYS A 203 -4.86 15.90 1.72
N VAL A 204 -5.85 16.09 0.85
CA VAL A 204 -7.20 15.53 1.03
C VAL A 204 -7.56 14.63 -0.14
N LEU A 205 -8.04 13.43 0.17
CA LEU A 205 -8.75 12.57 -0.77
C LEU A 205 -10.25 12.70 -0.48
N LEU A 206 -10.96 13.41 -1.35
CA LEU A 206 -12.41 13.59 -1.22
C LEU A 206 -13.13 12.76 -2.29
N THR A 207 -14.14 12.02 -1.87
CA THR A 207 -15.15 11.45 -2.77
C THR A 207 -16.53 11.99 -2.41
N THR A 208 -17.33 12.33 -3.40
CA THR A 208 -18.73 12.81 -3.23
C THR A 208 -19.64 12.10 -4.21
N SER A 209 -20.92 11.96 -3.87
CA SER A 209 -21.92 11.33 -4.75
C SER A 209 -22.75 12.33 -5.56
N GLY A 210 -22.63 13.62 -5.27
CA GLY A 210 -23.49 14.66 -5.88
C GLY A 210 -24.97 14.59 -5.48
N TYR A 211 -25.35 13.70 -4.56
CA TYR A 211 -26.73 13.59 -4.04
C TYR A 211 -26.88 14.22 -2.65
N THR A 212 -25.79 14.55 -2.00
CA THR A 212 -25.77 15.18 -0.68
C THR A 212 -25.40 16.65 -0.83
N GLU A 213 -26.15 17.53 -0.20
CA GLU A 213 -25.81 18.95 -0.13
C GLU A 213 -24.84 19.17 1.02
N THR A 214 -23.62 19.61 0.70
CA THR A 214 -22.53 19.89 1.64
C THR A 214 -21.99 21.32 1.43
N PRO A 215 -22.82 22.36 1.61
CA PRO A 215 -22.47 23.73 1.23
C PRO A 215 -21.21 24.27 1.93
N ASN A 216 -20.94 23.88 3.16
CA ASN A 216 -19.73 24.30 3.88
C ASN A 216 -18.48 23.65 3.29
N LEU A 217 -18.54 22.33 3.06
CA LEU A 217 -17.46 21.58 2.41
C LEU A 217 -17.25 22.06 0.96
N ASP A 218 -18.33 22.28 0.21
CA ASP A 218 -18.29 22.78 -1.17
C ASP A 218 -17.63 24.16 -1.25
N ALA A 219 -17.86 25.03 -0.26
CA ALA A 219 -17.23 26.33 -0.18
C ALA A 219 -15.69 26.22 -0.02
N VAL A 220 -15.21 25.22 0.74
CA VAL A 220 -13.77 24.91 0.85
C VAL A 220 -13.25 24.41 -0.50
N MET A 221 -13.95 23.46 -1.14
CA MET A 221 -13.52 22.88 -2.42
C MET A 221 -13.46 23.91 -3.53
N THR A 222 -14.38 24.88 -3.54
CA THR A 222 -14.39 25.98 -4.52
C THR A 222 -13.11 26.83 -4.46
N GLN A 223 -12.49 26.99 -3.30
CA GLN A 223 -11.21 27.71 -3.16
C GLN A 223 -10.08 27.01 -3.90
N PHE A 224 -10.19 25.70 -4.12
CA PHE A 224 -9.24 24.89 -4.88
C PHE A 224 -9.67 24.64 -6.33
N GLY A 225 -10.69 25.37 -6.82
CA GLY A 225 -11.16 25.29 -8.20
C GLY A 225 -12.03 24.07 -8.51
N LEU A 226 -12.55 23.41 -7.48
CA LEU A 226 -13.53 22.32 -7.59
C LEU A 226 -14.92 22.89 -7.43
N ALA A 227 -15.84 22.63 -8.38
CA ALA A 227 -17.23 23.09 -8.40
C ALA A 227 -18.18 21.96 -8.73
#